data_f9b9da264cdc0047ec12a2218026b06c
#
_entry.id   f9b9da264cdc0047ec12a2218026b06c
#
_cell.length_a   1.000
_cell.length_b   1.000
_cell.length_c   1.000
_cell.angle_alpha   90.00
_cell.angle_beta   90.00
_cell.angle_gamma   90.00
#
_symmetry.space_group_name_H-M   'P 1'
#
loop_
_entity.id
_entity.type
_entity.pdbx_description
1 polymer ?
#
loop_
_entity_poly.entity_id
_entity_poly.type
_entity_poly.pdbx_seq_one_letter_code
_entity_poly.pdbx_strand_id
1 'polypeptide(L)'
;MNQDTICAIATAQGGAIGSIRVSGADAIRITSHIFTPAKSGKTLADCKPYTLTFGKIHDGEEIIDEVLVSLFRAPHSYTGEDSTEITCHGSSYILQQVLQLLIKHGCRLAGPGEYTQRAFLNGKMDLSQAEAVADLIASSSAATHRLAMSQMRGGFSKELTELRNQLLHFTSLIELELDFSDHEELEFADRTELCRLADHIEGVISRLVHSFSVGNAIKNGVPVAIIGETNAGKSTLLNVLLNEDKAIVSDIHGTTRDVIEDTTNIGGITFRFIDTAGIRETNDTIESLGIERTFQKLEQAEIVLWMIDATDATSQMNQLSGQILPRLERKHLILVFNKADLLGTAHSDEVLSAASSIIPDAECIFISAKKRQNTDVLQKKLIAAANLPTITQNDGIVTNARHYEALTHALEAIGRVQQGLANNLSGDFVAQDIRECIFHLSDIAGEVTNDMVLQNIFQHFCIGK
;
A
#
# COMPACT_ATOMS: atom_id res chain seq x y z
N MET A 1 -29.25 4.23 -5.17
CA MET A 1 -28.51 3.14 -4.52
C MET A 1 -29.16 1.83 -4.94
N ASN A 2 -28.41 0.88 -5.48
CA ASN A 2 -28.92 -0.43 -5.79
C ASN A 2 -29.30 -1.11 -4.48
N GLN A 3 -30.59 -1.39 -4.27
CA GLN A 3 -31.10 -2.11 -3.09
C GLN A 3 -31.00 -3.64 -3.25
N ASP A 4 -30.25 -4.11 -4.22
CA ASP A 4 -30.07 -5.52 -4.51
C ASP A 4 -29.22 -6.25 -3.46
N THR A 5 -29.52 -7.50 -3.24
CA THR A 5 -28.74 -8.36 -2.37
C THR A 5 -27.64 -9.05 -3.17
N ILE A 6 -26.41 -8.96 -2.70
CA ILE A 6 -25.22 -9.52 -3.35
C ILE A 6 -24.69 -10.74 -2.62
N CYS A 7 -24.02 -11.62 -3.36
CA CYS A 7 -23.32 -12.78 -2.81
C CYS A 7 -21.98 -13.01 -3.52
N ALA A 8 -21.00 -13.54 -2.78
CA ALA A 8 -19.71 -13.96 -3.32
C ALA A 8 -19.03 -15.01 -2.43
N ILE A 9 -18.15 -15.80 -3.04
CA ILE A 9 -17.21 -16.64 -2.31
C ILE A 9 -16.15 -15.73 -1.69
N ALA A 10 -15.98 -15.78 -0.37
CA ALA A 10 -15.11 -14.90 0.39
C ALA A 10 -13.74 -15.52 0.74
N THR A 11 -13.57 -16.83 0.52
CA THR A 11 -12.33 -17.58 0.79
C THR A 11 -11.68 -18.06 -0.49
N ALA A 12 -10.36 -18.30 -0.46
CA ALA A 12 -9.66 -18.99 -1.54
C ALA A 12 -10.26 -20.40 -1.73
N GLN A 13 -10.29 -20.87 -2.97
CA GLN A 13 -10.78 -22.22 -3.31
C GLN A 13 -9.71 -23.27 -2.98
N GLY A 14 -10.15 -24.50 -2.64
CA GLY A 14 -9.27 -25.65 -2.41
C GLY A 14 -8.85 -25.86 -0.95
N GLY A 15 -9.31 -25.03 -0.02
CA GLY A 15 -9.14 -25.26 1.42
C GLY A 15 -10.13 -26.27 2.00
N ALA A 16 -9.95 -26.69 3.25
CA ALA A 16 -10.89 -27.59 3.93
C ALA A 16 -12.25 -26.92 4.21
N ILE A 17 -12.26 -25.59 4.35
CA ILE A 17 -13.42 -24.75 4.65
C ILE A 17 -13.52 -23.66 3.58
N GLY A 18 -14.77 -23.40 3.13
CA GLY A 18 -15.12 -22.29 2.28
C GLY A 18 -16.19 -21.42 2.92
N SER A 19 -16.18 -20.12 2.63
CA SER A 19 -17.18 -19.17 3.11
C SER A 19 -17.79 -18.39 1.95
N ILE A 20 -19.11 -18.25 1.98
CA ILE A 20 -19.87 -17.41 1.04
C ILE A 20 -20.54 -16.32 1.85
N ARG A 21 -20.34 -15.06 1.42
CA ARG A 21 -20.95 -13.90 2.04
C ARG A 21 -22.15 -13.44 1.25
N VAL A 22 -23.23 -13.07 1.95
CA VAL A 22 -24.43 -12.47 1.39
C VAL A 22 -24.69 -11.15 2.12
N SER A 23 -24.97 -10.06 1.40
CA SER A 23 -25.25 -8.74 1.98
C SER A 23 -26.35 -8.01 1.20
N GLY A 24 -27.22 -7.34 1.92
CA GLY A 24 -28.34 -6.58 1.37
C GLY A 24 -29.64 -6.79 2.13
N ALA A 25 -30.67 -6.03 1.76
CA ALA A 25 -31.97 -6.02 2.45
C ALA A 25 -32.62 -7.41 2.57
N ASP A 26 -32.41 -8.28 1.57
CA ASP A 26 -32.99 -9.61 1.51
C ASP A 26 -32.03 -10.73 1.94
N ALA A 27 -30.82 -10.41 2.45
CA ALA A 27 -29.80 -11.41 2.72
C ALA A 27 -30.28 -12.53 3.66
N ILE A 28 -30.98 -12.18 4.73
CA ILE A 28 -31.49 -13.12 5.71
C ILE A 28 -32.64 -13.95 5.10
N ARG A 29 -33.54 -13.31 4.36
CA ARG A 29 -34.68 -13.98 3.70
C ARG A 29 -34.19 -14.99 2.68
N ILE A 30 -33.27 -14.59 1.78
CA ILE A 30 -32.74 -15.48 0.74
C ILE A 30 -31.98 -16.65 1.35
N THR A 31 -31.12 -16.40 2.34
CA THR A 31 -30.39 -17.48 3.04
C THR A 31 -31.35 -18.42 3.73
N SER A 32 -32.45 -17.95 4.33
CA SER A 32 -33.47 -18.78 4.99
C SER A 32 -34.20 -19.70 4.04
N HIS A 33 -34.29 -19.40 2.73
CA HIS A 33 -34.94 -20.26 1.76
C HIS A 33 -34.14 -21.54 1.43
N ILE A 34 -32.82 -21.46 1.53
CA ILE A 34 -31.91 -22.55 1.19
C ILE A 34 -31.33 -23.24 2.42
N PHE A 35 -31.55 -22.70 3.64
CA PHE A 35 -30.96 -23.18 4.88
C PHE A 35 -32.00 -23.64 5.89
N THR A 36 -31.84 -24.86 6.40
CA THR A 36 -32.65 -25.38 7.49
C THR A 36 -31.80 -25.60 8.74
N PRO A 37 -32.07 -24.86 9.84
CA PRO A 37 -31.40 -25.08 11.12
C PRO A 37 -31.60 -26.52 11.64
N ALA A 38 -30.55 -27.09 12.24
CA ALA A 38 -30.63 -28.42 12.86
C ALA A 38 -31.60 -28.46 14.04
N LYS A 39 -31.81 -27.35 14.72
CA LYS A 39 -32.78 -27.21 15.81
C LYS A 39 -34.16 -26.97 15.22
N SER A 40 -35.06 -27.97 15.36
CA SER A 40 -36.42 -27.88 14.86
C SER A 40 -37.19 -26.70 15.47
N GLY A 41 -38.08 -26.10 14.63
CA GLY A 41 -38.98 -25.02 15.05
C GLY A 41 -38.35 -23.63 15.11
N LYS A 42 -37.14 -23.42 14.61
CA LYS A 42 -36.51 -22.11 14.45
C LYS A 42 -36.17 -21.83 12.99
N THR A 43 -36.36 -20.60 12.58
CA THR A 43 -35.83 -20.08 11.30
C THR A 43 -34.56 -19.27 11.55
N LEU A 44 -33.78 -19.00 10.50
CA LEU A 44 -32.64 -18.14 10.61
C LEU A 44 -33.03 -16.71 11.07
N ALA A 45 -34.20 -16.24 10.66
CA ALA A 45 -34.76 -14.97 11.05
C ALA A 45 -35.01 -14.83 12.57
N ASP A 46 -35.26 -15.94 13.27
CA ASP A 46 -35.48 -15.98 14.73
C ASP A 46 -34.16 -16.01 15.53
N CYS A 47 -33.05 -16.20 14.83
CA CYS A 47 -31.73 -16.26 15.48
C CYS A 47 -31.24 -14.86 15.91
N LYS A 48 -30.51 -14.83 17.02
CA LYS A 48 -29.88 -13.59 17.48
C LYS A 48 -28.73 -13.21 16.53
N PRO A 49 -28.51 -11.90 16.28
CA PRO A 49 -27.34 -11.46 15.55
C PRO A 49 -26.05 -11.87 16.29
N TYR A 50 -24.96 -12.00 15.54
CA TYR A 50 -23.65 -12.46 16.04
C TYR A 50 -23.65 -13.89 16.62
N THR A 51 -24.53 -14.75 16.09
CA THR A 51 -24.55 -16.17 16.47
C THR A 51 -24.31 -17.05 15.27
N LEU A 52 -23.73 -18.21 15.53
CA LEU A 52 -23.54 -19.29 14.57
C LEU A 52 -24.70 -20.27 14.70
N THR A 53 -25.29 -20.63 13.59
CA THR A 53 -26.37 -21.64 13.52
C THR A 53 -25.94 -22.81 12.64
N PHE A 54 -25.85 -24.00 13.23
CA PHE A 54 -25.63 -25.23 12.47
C PHE A 54 -26.90 -25.70 11.79
N GLY A 55 -26.76 -26.15 10.54
CA GLY A 55 -27.89 -26.66 9.74
C GLY A 55 -27.45 -27.20 8.40
N LYS A 56 -28.41 -27.32 7.48
CA LYS A 56 -28.22 -27.91 6.17
C LYS A 56 -28.59 -26.92 5.07
N ILE A 57 -27.81 -26.90 4.01
CA ILE A 57 -28.16 -26.25 2.74
C ILE A 57 -28.78 -27.30 1.83
N HIS A 58 -29.89 -26.95 1.21
CA HIS A 58 -30.64 -27.86 0.34
C HIS A 58 -31.21 -27.16 -0.91
N ASP A 59 -31.34 -27.88 -2.01
CA ASP A 59 -32.14 -27.50 -3.19
C ASP A 59 -33.35 -28.48 -3.27
N GLY A 60 -34.50 -28.02 -2.82
CA GLY A 60 -35.66 -28.88 -2.64
C GLY A 60 -35.42 -29.96 -1.57
N GLU A 61 -35.45 -31.24 -1.96
CA GLU A 61 -35.20 -32.37 -1.07
C GLU A 61 -33.71 -32.77 -0.98
N GLU A 62 -32.87 -32.32 -1.89
CA GLU A 62 -31.44 -32.66 -1.95
C GLU A 62 -30.65 -31.83 -0.96
N ILE A 63 -29.91 -32.51 -0.07
CA ILE A 63 -28.97 -31.86 0.85
C ILE A 63 -27.66 -31.68 0.12
N ILE A 64 -27.20 -30.43 0.03
CA ILE A 64 -25.91 -30.08 -0.61
C ILE A 64 -24.77 -30.16 0.38
N ASP A 65 -24.94 -29.59 1.59
CA ASP A 65 -23.92 -29.62 2.62
C ASP A 65 -24.48 -29.33 4.02
N GLU A 66 -23.74 -29.74 5.05
CA GLU A 66 -23.97 -29.36 6.44
C GLU A 66 -23.07 -28.17 6.76
N VAL A 67 -23.66 -27.06 7.19
CA VAL A 67 -23.00 -25.75 7.23
C VAL A 67 -23.20 -25.04 8.56
N LEU A 68 -22.36 -24.01 8.79
CA LEU A 68 -22.55 -23.01 9.83
C LEU A 68 -22.94 -21.68 9.17
N VAL A 69 -24.03 -21.06 9.62
CA VAL A 69 -24.46 -19.75 9.15
C VAL A 69 -24.30 -18.72 10.26
N SER A 70 -23.52 -17.68 9.98
CA SER A 70 -23.41 -16.48 10.82
C SER A 70 -24.44 -15.46 10.39
N LEU A 71 -25.08 -14.79 11.34
CA LEU A 71 -26.10 -13.78 11.12
C LEU A 71 -25.66 -12.41 11.63
N PHE A 72 -25.75 -11.39 10.77
CA PHE A 72 -25.48 -10.00 11.11
C PHE A 72 -26.65 -9.13 10.68
N ARG A 73 -27.06 -8.18 11.53
CA ARG A 73 -28.16 -7.25 11.24
C ARG A 73 -27.64 -5.82 11.11
N ALA A 74 -28.23 -5.10 10.19
CA ALA A 74 -28.03 -3.66 10.03
C ALA A 74 -28.30 -2.90 11.33
N PRO A 75 -27.53 -1.86 11.66
CA PRO A 75 -26.32 -1.37 10.97
C PRO A 75 -25.03 -2.07 11.43
N HIS A 76 -25.12 -3.13 12.24
CA HIS A 76 -23.99 -3.76 12.91
C HIS A 76 -23.46 -4.95 12.11
N SER A 77 -23.08 -4.72 10.85
CA SER A 77 -22.38 -5.66 9.95
C SER A 77 -21.20 -4.96 9.30
N TYR A 78 -20.42 -5.68 8.50
CA TYR A 78 -19.30 -5.11 7.75
C TYR A 78 -19.77 -4.02 6.77
N THR A 79 -20.81 -4.32 5.99
CA THR A 79 -21.37 -3.42 4.99
C THR A 79 -22.35 -2.39 5.57
N GLY A 80 -22.78 -2.56 6.84
CA GLY A 80 -23.89 -1.79 7.41
C GLY A 80 -25.27 -2.29 7.02
N GLU A 81 -25.36 -3.35 6.18
CA GLU A 81 -26.61 -4.00 5.72
C GLU A 81 -26.87 -5.29 6.52
N ASP A 82 -28.06 -5.89 6.38
CA ASP A 82 -28.28 -7.27 6.80
C ASP A 82 -27.34 -8.20 6.03
N SER A 83 -26.67 -9.09 6.73
CA SER A 83 -25.68 -9.99 6.13
C SER A 83 -25.70 -11.37 6.75
N THR A 84 -25.38 -12.36 5.92
CA THR A 84 -25.12 -13.74 6.36
C THR A 84 -23.77 -14.22 5.79
N GLU A 85 -23.08 -15.05 6.57
CA GLU A 85 -21.91 -15.78 6.10
C GLU A 85 -22.17 -17.28 6.25
N ILE A 86 -22.11 -18.00 5.12
CA ILE A 86 -22.35 -19.44 5.04
C ILE A 86 -20.99 -20.12 4.99
N THR A 87 -20.62 -20.81 6.05
CA THR A 87 -19.38 -21.60 6.12
C THR A 87 -19.68 -23.05 5.82
N CYS A 88 -19.15 -23.57 4.73
CA CYS A 88 -19.35 -24.92 4.20
C CYS A 88 -18.01 -25.65 4.00
N HIS A 89 -18.05 -26.92 3.58
CA HIS A 89 -16.86 -27.62 3.14
C HIS A 89 -16.25 -26.91 1.91
N GLY A 90 -14.91 -26.77 1.87
CA GLY A 90 -14.19 -25.97 0.88
C GLY A 90 -14.08 -26.58 -0.53
N SER A 91 -14.94 -27.56 -0.86
CA SER A 91 -15.04 -28.10 -2.20
C SER A 91 -15.51 -27.02 -3.18
N SER A 92 -14.79 -26.86 -4.30
CA SER A 92 -15.20 -25.93 -5.37
C SER A 92 -16.60 -26.24 -5.90
N TYR A 93 -16.98 -27.51 -5.93
CA TYR A 93 -18.34 -27.95 -6.32
C TYR A 93 -19.39 -27.42 -5.34
N ILE A 94 -19.21 -27.63 -4.03
CA ILE A 94 -20.16 -27.18 -3.00
C ILE A 94 -20.30 -25.65 -3.04
N LEU A 95 -19.18 -24.95 -3.08
CA LEU A 95 -19.18 -23.47 -3.14
C LEU A 95 -19.95 -22.96 -4.36
N GLN A 96 -19.77 -23.58 -5.53
CA GLN A 96 -20.49 -23.22 -6.74
C GLN A 96 -21.99 -23.53 -6.65
N GLN A 97 -22.38 -24.68 -6.10
CA GLN A 97 -23.79 -25.04 -5.92
C GLN A 97 -24.51 -24.09 -4.98
N VAL A 98 -23.90 -23.76 -3.82
CA VAL A 98 -24.49 -22.80 -2.87
C VAL A 98 -24.60 -21.41 -3.49
N LEU A 99 -23.57 -20.96 -4.24
CA LEU A 99 -23.58 -19.67 -4.93
C LEU A 99 -24.71 -19.61 -5.98
N GLN A 100 -24.85 -20.66 -6.79
CA GLN A 100 -25.93 -20.75 -7.78
C GLN A 100 -27.31 -20.73 -7.15
N LEU A 101 -27.50 -21.42 -6.01
CA LEU A 101 -28.74 -21.37 -5.26
C LEU A 101 -29.09 -19.98 -4.76
N LEU A 102 -28.12 -19.27 -4.21
CA LEU A 102 -28.31 -17.88 -3.77
C LEU A 102 -28.75 -16.99 -4.93
N ILE A 103 -28.13 -17.15 -6.11
CA ILE A 103 -28.50 -16.41 -7.34
C ILE A 103 -29.91 -16.79 -7.80
N LYS A 104 -30.26 -18.08 -7.81
CA LYS A 104 -31.59 -18.59 -8.15
C LYS A 104 -32.68 -17.97 -7.26
N HIS A 105 -32.36 -17.69 -5.99
CA HIS A 105 -33.28 -17.09 -5.01
C HIS A 105 -33.21 -15.57 -4.93
N GLY A 106 -32.48 -14.89 -5.84
CA GLY A 106 -32.56 -13.43 -6.03
C GLY A 106 -31.32 -12.66 -5.59
N CYS A 107 -30.21 -13.32 -5.27
CA CYS A 107 -28.93 -12.63 -5.14
C CYS A 107 -28.34 -12.30 -6.51
N ARG A 108 -27.56 -11.23 -6.55
CA ARG A 108 -26.64 -10.95 -7.65
C ARG A 108 -25.20 -11.25 -7.21
N LEU A 109 -24.35 -11.65 -8.15
CA LEU A 109 -22.90 -11.72 -7.87
C LEU A 109 -22.35 -10.33 -7.53
N ALA A 110 -21.54 -10.28 -6.48
CA ALA A 110 -20.83 -9.07 -6.09
C ALA A 110 -19.74 -8.73 -7.10
N GLY A 111 -19.59 -7.46 -7.41
CA GLY A 111 -18.44 -6.92 -8.13
C GLY A 111 -17.18 -6.89 -7.27
N PRO A 112 -15.99 -6.62 -7.88
CA PRO A 112 -14.76 -6.41 -7.13
C PRO A 112 -14.95 -5.29 -6.09
N GLY A 113 -14.51 -5.53 -4.84
CA GLY A 113 -14.59 -4.55 -3.76
C GLY A 113 -15.97 -4.10 -3.32
N GLU A 114 -17.06 -4.67 -3.84
CA GLU A 114 -18.42 -4.14 -3.63
C GLU A 114 -18.86 -4.16 -2.16
N TYR A 115 -18.44 -5.13 -1.36
CA TYR A 115 -18.75 -5.12 0.08
C TYR A 115 -18.08 -3.95 0.79
N THR A 116 -16.84 -3.64 0.47
CA THR A 116 -16.11 -2.50 1.05
C THR A 116 -16.67 -1.17 0.53
N GLN A 117 -17.07 -1.12 -0.75
CA GLN A 117 -17.76 0.04 -1.31
C GLN A 117 -19.08 0.33 -0.59
N ARG A 118 -19.89 -0.71 -0.31
CA ARG A 118 -21.13 -0.57 0.46
C ARG A 118 -20.86 -0.14 1.91
N ALA A 119 -19.80 -0.66 2.52
CA ALA A 119 -19.38 -0.22 3.84
C ALA A 119 -19.03 1.26 3.87
N PHE A 120 -18.29 1.75 2.87
CA PHE A 120 -18.00 3.18 2.69
C PHE A 120 -19.30 3.99 2.49
N LEU A 121 -20.16 3.61 1.53
CA LEU A 121 -21.41 4.31 1.24
C LEU A 121 -22.39 4.37 2.43
N ASN A 122 -22.35 3.34 3.29
CA ASN A 122 -23.14 3.26 4.52
C ASN A 122 -22.45 3.91 5.74
N GLY A 123 -21.33 4.65 5.53
CA GLY A 123 -20.63 5.40 6.58
C GLY A 123 -19.94 4.53 7.64
N LYS A 124 -19.63 3.26 7.32
CA LYS A 124 -18.89 2.36 8.24
C LYS A 124 -17.40 2.69 8.29
N MET A 125 -16.88 3.25 7.23
CA MET A 125 -15.50 3.69 7.06
C MET A 125 -15.43 4.80 6.02
N ASP A 126 -14.38 5.61 6.04
CA ASP A 126 -14.07 6.55 4.97
C ASP A 126 -13.31 5.89 3.83
N LEU A 127 -13.05 6.64 2.74
CA LEU A 127 -12.41 6.10 1.55
C LEU A 127 -10.96 5.66 1.81
N SER A 128 -10.21 6.41 2.64
CA SER A 128 -8.83 6.03 2.97
C SER A 128 -8.76 4.74 3.80
N GLN A 129 -9.72 4.53 4.70
CA GLN A 129 -9.87 3.28 5.44
C GLN A 129 -10.27 2.12 4.53
N ALA A 130 -11.15 2.38 3.55
CA ALA A 130 -11.55 1.38 2.55
C ALA A 130 -10.34 0.93 1.71
N GLU A 131 -9.51 1.85 1.23
CA GLU A 131 -8.26 1.54 0.53
C GLU A 131 -7.29 0.74 1.41
N ALA A 132 -7.20 1.07 2.70
CA ALA A 132 -6.35 0.35 3.65
C ALA A 132 -6.78 -1.11 3.87
N VAL A 133 -8.05 -1.47 3.65
CA VAL A 133 -8.50 -2.88 3.67
C VAL A 133 -7.82 -3.68 2.57
N ALA A 134 -7.70 -3.13 1.35
CA ALA A 134 -6.99 -3.79 0.25
C ALA A 134 -5.49 -3.93 0.57
N ASP A 135 -4.88 -2.87 1.10
CA ASP A 135 -3.47 -2.88 1.49
C ASP A 135 -3.18 -3.90 2.60
N LEU A 136 -4.11 -4.06 3.55
CA LEU A 136 -3.98 -5.06 4.62
C LEU A 136 -4.00 -6.49 4.06
N ILE A 137 -4.85 -6.76 3.08
CA ILE A 137 -4.95 -8.08 2.42
C ILE A 137 -3.69 -8.36 1.61
N ALA A 138 -3.17 -7.36 0.91
CA ALA A 138 -1.97 -7.46 0.09
C ALA A 138 -0.66 -7.45 0.91
N SER A 139 -0.73 -7.18 2.23
CA SER A 139 0.45 -7.03 3.06
C SER A 139 1.29 -8.31 3.12
N SER A 140 2.55 -8.23 2.74
CA SER A 140 3.51 -9.34 2.70
C SER A 140 4.62 -9.23 3.74
N SER A 141 4.68 -8.13 4.51
CA SER A 141 5.69 -7.88 5.52
C SER A 141 5.10 -7.32 6.83
N ALA A 142 5.85 -7.43 7.92
CA ALA A 142 5.44 -6.84 9.20
C ALA A 142 5.31 -5.31 9.13
N ALA A 143 6.10 -4.66 8.29
CA ALA A 143 6.04 -3.22 8.09
C ALA A 143 4.77 -2.81 7.32
N THR A 144 4.48 -3.47 6.19
CA THR A 144 3.26 -3.22 5.39
C THR A 144 2.00 -3.51 6.20
N HIS A 145 1.98 -4.60 6.97
CA HIS A 145 0.86 -4.93 7.85
C HIS A 145 0.62 -3.85 8.92
N ARG A 146 1.66 -3.40 9.63
CA ARG A 146 1.51 -2.33 10.65
C ARG A 146 0.96 -1.05 10.04
N LEU A 147 1.45 -0.67 8.87
CA LEU A 147 1.04 0.53 8.17
C LEU A 147 -0.43 0.46 7.74
N ALA A 148 -0.84 -0.62 7.07
CA ALA A 148 -2.23 -0.84 6.65
C ALA A 148 -3.19 -0.90 7.85
N MET A 149 -2.77 -1.53 8.96
CA MET A 149 -3.56 -1.55 10.21
C MET A 149 -3.71 -0.16 10.83
N SER A 150 -2.68 0.68 10.80
CA SER A 150 -2.76 2.06 11.28
C SER A 150 -3.77 2.88 10.48
N GLN A 151 -3.70 2.78 9.15
CA GLN A 151 -4.63 3.47 8.25
C GLN A 151 -6.08 2.96 8.42
N MET A 152 -6.29 1.63 8.45
CA MET A 152 -7.61 1.04 8.65
C MET A 152 -8.27 1.46 9.98
N ARG A 153 -7.46 1.70 11.03
CA ARG A 153 -7.94 2.24 12.31
C ARG A 153 -8.22 3.74 12.31
N GLY A 154 -8.04 4.41 11.17
CA GLY A 154 -8.34 5.82 10.98
C GLY A 154 -7.30 6.77 11.57
N GLY A 155 -6.05 6.34 11.74
CA GLY A 155 -4.98 7.23 12.22
C GLY A 155 -4.78 8.43 11.27
N PHE A 156 -4.69 8.16 9.98
CA PHE A 156 -4.59 9.18 8.92
C PHE A 156 -5.88 10.02 8.78
N SER A 157 -7.04 9.37 8.79
CA SER A 157 -8.34 10.04 8.67
C SER A 157 -8.61 11.04 9.79
N LYS A 158 -8.19 10.74 11.01
CA LYS A 158 -8.32 11.68 12.15
C LYS A 158 -7.52 12.94 11.94
N GLU A 159 -6.29 12.81 11.44
CA GLU A 159 -5.42 13.95 11.15
C GLU A 159 -6.01 14.83 10.03
N LEU A 160 -6.54 14.22 8.97
CA LEU A 160 -7.25 14.95 7.91
C LEU A 160 -8.51 15.66 8.43
N THR A 161 -9.29 15.01 9.29
CA THR A 161 -10.49 15.60 9.91
C THR A 161 -10.13 16.80 10.77
N GLU A 162 -9.06 16.70 11.54
CA GLU A 162 -8.57 17.82 12.36
C GLU A 162 -8.15 19.01 11.52
N LEU A 163 -7.33 18.76 10.46
CA LEU A 163 -6.92 19.80 9.52
C LEU A 163 -8.13 20.46 8.84
N ARG A 164 -9.10 19.67 8.39
CA ARG A 164 -10.32 20.19 7.78
C ARG A 164 -11.10 21.07 8.74
N ASN A 165 -11.27 20.66 9.99
CA ASN A 165 -11.97 21.47 11.01
C ASN A 165 -11.24 22.80 11.25
N GLN A 166 -9.91 22.80 11.29
CA GLN A 166 -9.10 24.00 11.40
C GLN A 166 -9.31 24.93 10.18
N LEU A 167 -9.32 24.38 8.96
CA LEU A 167 -9.57 25.15 7.74
C LEU A 167 -10.99 25.71 7.68
N LEU A 168 -12.01 24.95 8.12
CA LEU A 168 -13.39 25.44 8.23
C LEU A 168 -13.49 26.58 9.25
N HIS A 169 -12.84 26.44 10.38
CA HIS A 169 -12.76 27.53 11.37
C HIS A 169 -12.07 28.75 10.79
N PHE A 170 -10.98 28.57 10.07
CA PHE A 170 -10.26 29.63 9.36
C PHE A 170 -11.18 30.34 8.34
N THR A 171 -11.90 29.57 7.50
CA THR A 171 -12.87 30.17 6.56
C THR A 171 -13.91 31.04 7.29
N SER A 172 -14.46 30.53 8.41
CA SER A 172 -15.44 31.28 9.19
C SER A 172 -14.89 32.60 9.74
N LEU A 173 -13.64 32.65 10.17
CA LEU A 173 -12.99 33.87 10.64
C LEU A 173 -12.84 34.91 9.52
N ILE A 174 -12.46 34.46 8.32
CA ILE A 174 -12.32 35.38 7.16
C ILE A 174 -13.68 35.85 6.66
N GLU A 175 -14.70 35.00 6.62
CA GLU A 175 -16.05 35.39 6.22
C GLU A 175 -16.64 36.40 7.22
N LEU A 176 -16.40 36.25 8.50
CA LEU A 176 -16.77 37.26 9.52
C LEU A 176 -16.05 38.60 9.28
N GLU A 177 -14.75 38.57 8.97
CA GLU A 177 -13.98 39.79 8.66
C GLU A 177 -14.57 40.50 7.43
N LEU A 178 -15.00 39.76 6.41
CA LEU A 178 -15.61 40.32 5.19
C LEU A 178 -17.00 40.93 5.45
N ASP A 179 -17.86 40.22 6.19
CA ASP A 179 -19.24 40.65 6.47
C ASP A 179 -19.29 41.93 7.34
N PHE A 180 -18.27 42.15 8.15
CA PHE A 180 -18.17 43.30 9.04
C PHE A 180 -17.12 44.34 8.63
N SER A 181 -16.54 44.20 7.44
CA SER A 181 -15.53 45.12 6.90
C SER A 181 -16.02 46.58 6.79
N ASP A 182 -17.34 46.83 6.79
CA ASP A 182 -17.93 48.19 6.79
C ASP A 182 -17.95 48.86 8.18
N HIS A 183 -17.55 48.11 9.23
CA HIS A 183 -17.48 48.61 10.61
C HIS A 183 -16.01 48.77 11.03
N GLU A 184 -15.47 49.99 10.87
CA GLU A 184 -14.04 50.31 11.14
C GLU A 184 -13.49 50.01 12.54
N GLU A 185 -14.31 49.54 13.48
CA GLU A 185 -13.93 49.34 14.90
C GLU A 185 -13.83 47.89 15.36
N LEU A 186 -14.06 46.87 14.53
CA LEU A 186 -14.13 45.49 14.94
C LEU A 186 -13.17 44.61 14.12
N GLU A 187 -11.93 44.44 14.58
CA GLU A 187 -11.07 43.35 14.11
C GLU A 187 -11.58 42.01 14.68
N PHE A 188 -12.28 41.20 13.86
CA PHE A 188 -12.81 39.91 14.27
C PHE A 188 -11.77 38.77 14.24
N ALA A 189 -10.68 38.92 13.50
CA ALA A 189 -9.58 37.99 13.48
C ALA A 189 -8.25 38.76 13.49
N ASP A 190 -7.41 38.50 14.49
CA ASP A 190 -6.02 38.96 14.47
C ASP A 190 -5.30 38.26 13.30
N ARG A 191 -4.86 39.04 12.30
CA ARG A 191 -4.07 38.52 11.17
C ARG A 191 -2.88 37.68 11.60
N THR A 192 -2.33 37.97 12.78
CA THR A 192 -1.26 37.19 13.37
C THR A 192 -1.73 35.77 13.73
N GLU A 193 -2.96 35.63 14.19
CA GLU A 193 -3.57 34.32 14.48
C GLU A 193 -3.84 33.56 13.19
N LEU A 194 -4.37 34.23 12.15
CA LEU A 194 -4.57 33.63 10.82
C LEU A 194 -3.27 33.13 10.20
N CYS A 195 -2.18 33.92 10.27
CA CYS A 195 -0.88 33.49 9.78
C CYS A 195 -0.35 32.26 10.57
N ARG A 196 -0.46 32.26 11.90
CA ARG A 196 -0.03 31.11 12.72
C ARG A 196 -0.82 29.85 12.37
N LEU A 197 -2.12 29.98 12.14
CA LEU A 197 -2.95 28.84 11.74
C LEU A 197 -2.58 28.32 10.36
N ALA A 198 -2.32 29.19 9.38
CA ALA A 198 -1.85 28.83 8.06
C ALA A 198 -0.49 28.11 8.10
N ASP A 199 0.46 28.64 8.91
CA ASP A 199 1.79 28.03 9.10
C ASP A 199 1.69 26.65 9.76
N HIS A 200 0.80 26.50 10.76
CA HIS A 200 0.57 25.21 11.39
C HIS A 200 0.01 24.18 10.39
N ILE A 201 -1.02 24.56 9.62
CA ILE A 201 -1.67 23.68 8.62
C ILE A 201 -0.64 23.30 7.53
N GLU A 202 0.11 24.28 7.01
CA GLU A 202 1.18 24.01 6.02
C GLU A 202 2.19 23.02 6.55
N GLY A 203 2.67 23.20 7.79
CA GLY A 203 3.63 22.30 8.41
C GLY A 203 3.12 20.87 8.55
N VAL A 204 1.82 20.66 8.85
CA VAL A 204 1.22 19.33 8.93
C VAL A 204 1.10 18.71 7.53
N ILE A 205 0.57 19.46 6.55
CA ILE A 205 0.42 18.95 5.17
C ILE A 205 1.79 18.63 4.57
N SER A 206 2.80 19.51 4.76
CA SER A 206 4.17 19.30 4.29
C SER A 206 4.77 18.03 4.87
N ARG A 207 4.61 17.78 6.16
CA ARG A 207 5.05 16.54 6.81
C ARG A 207 4.37 15.30 6.20
N LEU A 208 3.06 15.35 5.93
CA LEU A 208 2.33 14.25 5.29
C LEU A 208 2.82 14.01 3.85
N VAL A 209 3.04 15.06 3.06
CA VAL A 209 3.60 14.97 1.71
C VAL A 209 4.99 14.31 1.75
N HIS A 210 5.87 14.75 2.66
CA HIS A 210 7.21 14.16 2.80
C HIS A 210 7.19 12.70 3.27
N SER A 211 6.15 12.28 4.02
CA SER A 211 6.02 10.90 4.48
C SER A 211 5.76 9.91 3.34
N PHE A 212 5.31 10.39 2.16
CA PHE A 212 4.96 9.53 1.03
C PHE A 212 6.13 8.69 0.52
N SER A 213 7.34 9.23 0.47
CA SER A 213 8.52 8.47 0.04
C SER A 213 8.76 7.26 0.93
N VAL A 214 8.67 7.44 2.25
CA VAL A 214 8.80 6.36 3.24
C VAL A 214 7.63 5.38 3.12
N GLY A 215 6.39 5.87 3.05
CA GLY A 215 5.20 5.05 2.91
C GLY A 215 5.20 4.21 1.64
N ASN A 216 5.61 4.80 0.53
CA ASN A 216 5.73 4.12 -0.76
C ASN A 216 6.82 3.04 -0.73
N ALA A 217 7.98 3.34 -0.14
CA ALA A 217 9.06 2.36 0.03
C ALA A 217 8.62 1.17 0.91
N ILE A 218 7.82 1.40 1.94
CA ILE A 218 7.29 0.34 2.79
C ILE A 218 6.24 -0.48 2.04
N LYS A 219 5.31 0.16 1.34
CA LYS A 219 4.19 -0.50 0.65
C LYS A 219 4.67 -1.30 -0.56
N ASN A 220 5.45 -0.69 -1.43
CA ASN A 220 5.88 -1.26 -2.71
C ASN A 220 7.26 -1.91 -2.67
N GLY A 221 7.94 -1.84 -1.52
CA GLY A 221 9.31 -2.30 -1.35
C GLY A 221 10.34 -1.26 -1.74
N VAL A 222 11.48 -1.28 -1.02
CA VAL A 222 12.63 -0.40 -1.30
C VAL A 222 13.26 -0.80 -2.63
N PRO A 223 13.34 0.10 -3.62
CA PRO A 223 13.85 -0.25 -4.93
C PRO A 223 15.39 -0.37 -4.91
N VAL A 224 15.89 -1.55 -5.29
CA VAL A 224 17.33 -1.89 -5.33
C VAL A 224 17.75 -2.21 -6.75
N ALA A 225 18.78 -1.52 -7.25
CA ALA A 225 19.43 -1.89 -8.49
C ALA A 225 20.71 -2.69 -8.21
N ILE A 226 20.90 -3.80 -8.94
CA ILE A 226 22.16 -4.55 -8.95
C ILE A 226 22.86 -4.26 -10.29
N ILE A 227 23.97 -3.55 -10.22
CA ILE A 227 24.78 -3.19 -11.38
C ILE A 227 26.17 -3.81 -11.31
N GLY A 228 26.90 -3.83 -12.40
CA GLY A 228 28.25 -4.37 -12.49
C GLY A 228 28.47 -5.11 -13.80
N GLU A 229 29.71 -5.46 -14.09
CA GLU A 229 30.11 -6.15 -15.34
C GLU A 229 29.50 -7.54 -15.48
N THR A 230 29.61 -8.08 -16.71
CA THR A 230 29.27 -9.46 -16.99
C THR A 230 30.13 -10.38 -16.12
N ASN A 231 29.54 -11.46 -15.57
CA ASN A 231 30.24 -12.40 -14.67
C ASN A 231 30.67 -11.85 -13.30
N ALA A 232 30.32 -10.63 -12.90
CA ALA A 232 30.52 -10.15 -11.53
C ALA A 232 29.73 -10.94 -10.47
N GLY A 233 28.73 -11.75 -10.90
CA GLY A 233 27.95 -12.63 -10.04
C GLY A 233 26.58 -12.09 -9.64
N LYS A 234 26.04 -11.13 -10.39
CA LYS A 234 24.73 -10.48 -10.14
C LYS A 234 23.59 -11.48 -9.99
N SER A 235 23.44 -12.39 -10.95
CA SER A 235 22.38 -13.42 -10.92
C SER A 235 22.53 -14.38 -9.75
N THR A 236 23.79 -14.72 -9.39
CA THR A 236 24.07 -15.58 -8.25
C THR A 236 23.66 -14.90 -6.95
N LEU A 237 24.01 -13.63 -6.76
CA LEU A 237 23.62 -12.85 -5.59
C LEU A 237 22.11 -12.72 -5.49
N LEU A 238 21.46 -12.33 -6.59
CA LEU A 238 19.99 -12.19 -6.63
C LEU A 238 19.30 -13.50 -6.21
N ASN A 239 19.74 -14.65 -6.78
CA ASN A 239 19.18 -15.95 -6.42
C ASN A 239 19.43 -16.32 -4.95
N VAL A 240 20.56 -15.91 -4.37
CA VAL A 240 20.83 -16.14 -2.94
C VAL A 240 19.84 -15.31 -2.10
N LEU A 241 19.67 -14.03 -2.39
CA LEU A 241 18.76 -13.14 -1.67
C LEU A 241 17.30 -13.58 -1.78
N LEU A 242 16.87 -14.06 -2.96
CA LEU A 242 15.49 -14.51 -3.20
C LEU A 242 15.21 -15.90 -2.60
N ASN A 243 16.20 -16.81 -2.57
CA ASN A 243 15.98 -18.18 -2.09
C ASN A 243 15.97 -18.31 -0.56
N GLU A 244 16.49 -17.34 0.17
CA GLU A 244 16.45 -17.36 1.64
C GLU A 244 15.01 -17.15 2.16
N ASP A 245 14.14 -16.50 1.38
CA ASP A 245 12.74 -16.21 1.74
C ASP A 245 11.75 -17.34 1.35
N LYS A 246 12.09 -18.18 0.36
CA LYS A 246 11.18 -19.26 -0.11
C LYS A 246 10.90 -20.35 0.93
N ALA A 247 11.56 -20.34 2.08
CA ALA A 247 11.31 -21.28 3.17
C ALA A 247 10.03 -20.98 3.97
N ILE A 248 9.36 -19.83 3.76
CA ILE A 248 8.26 -19.35 4.63
C ILE A 248 6.96 -19.02 3.88
N VAL A 249 6.94 -18.88 2.55
CA VAL A 249 5.73 -18.41 1.82
C VAL A 249 5.24 -19.44 0.81
N SER A 250 3.98 -19.85 0.96
CA SER A 250 3.22 -20.67 0.02
C SER A 250 2.98 -19.93 -1.30
N ASP A 251 3.02 -20.68 -2.41
CA ASP A 251 2.71 -20.23 -3.77
C ASP A 251 1.31 -19.57 -3.87
N ILE A 252 1.26 -18.25 -3.82
CA ILE A 252 0.10 -17.49 -4.28
C ILE A 252 0.47 -16.91 -5.64
N HIS A 253 0.11 -17.61 -6.70
CA HIS A 253 0.10 -17.09 -8.07
C HIS A 253 -1.10 -16.15 -8.21
N GLY A 254 -0.84 -14.87 -8.40
CA GLY A 254 -1.87 -13.87 -8.64
C GLY A 254 -1.36 -12.68 -9.45
N THR A 255 -1.57 -12.75 -10.78
CA THR A 255 -1.92 -11.66 -11.71
C THR A 255 -0.96 -10.48 -11.90
N THR A 256 -0.62 -10.34 -13.12
CA THR A 256 -0.31 -9.25 -14.06
C THR A 256 1.08 -9.33 -14.68
N ARG A 257 1.05 -9.51 -16.00
CA ARG A 257 2.17 -9.44 -16.94
C ARG A 257 2.57 -7.97 -17.12
N ASP A 258 3.33 -7.40 -16.20
CA ASP A 258 4.10 -6.19 -16.51
C ASP A 258 5.32 -6.17 -15.59
N VAL A 259 6.52 -6.14 -16.18
CA VAL A 259 7.85 -6.02 -15.56
C VAL A 259 8.11 -7.06 -14.46
N ILE A 260 8.93 -8.07 -14.78
CA ILE A 260 9.34 -9.11 -13.81
C ILE A 260 10.32 -8.46 -12.81
N GLU A 261 9.77 -7.88 -11.75
CA GLU A 261 10.52 -7.42 -10.59
C GLU A 261 10.47 -8.51 -9.52
N ASP A 262 11.62 -8.89 -8.99
CA ASP A 262 11.68 -9.86 -7.90
C ASP A 262 11.69 -9.12 -6.55
N THR A 263 10.84 -9.56 -5.63
CA THR A 263 10.78 -9.02 -4.27
C THR A 263 11.22 -10.04 -3.23
N THR A 264 11.85 -9.58 -2.17
CA THR A 264 12.21 -10.39 -1.01
C THR A 264 12.02 -9.61 0.29
N ASN A 265 11.76 -10.31 1.39
CA ASN A 265 11.63 -9.69 2.70
C ASN A 265 12.92 -9.92 3.51
N ILE A 266 13.61 -8.85 3.85
CA ILE A 266 14.84 -8.92 4.66
C ILE A 266 14.61 -8.11 5.94
N GLY A 267 14.61 -8.78 7.08
CA GLY A 267 14.43 -8.12 8.38
C GLY A 267 13.08 -7.44 8.58
N GLY A 268 12.02 -7.89 7.88
CA GLY A 268 10.69 -7.32 7.94
C GLY A 268 10.46 -6.15 6.99
N ILE A 269 11.43 -5.82 6.12
CA ILE A 269 11.37 -4.82 5.07
C ILE A 269 11.34 -5.55 3.72
N THR A 270 10.42 -5.15 2.84
CA THR A 270 10.37 -5.65 1.47
C THR A 270 11.37 -4.89 0.62
N PHE A 271 12.26 -5.59 -0.08
CA PHE A 271 13.16 -5.05 -1.09
C PHE A 271 12.71 -5.51 -2.46
N ARG A 272 12.69 -4.60 -3.43
CA ARG A 272 12.27 -4.82 -4.80
C ARG A 272 13.46 -4.64 -5.74
N PHE A 273 13.92 -5.74 -6.34
CA PHE A 273 15.04 -5.72 -7.27
C PHE A 273 14.56 -5.35 -8.66
N ILE A 274 15.03 -4.20 -9.16
CA ILE A 274 14.56 -3.61 -10.42
C ILE A 274 15.16 -4.36 -11.62
N ASP A 275 14.31 -4.70 -12.59
CA ASP A 275 14.66 -5.32 -13.90
C ASP A 275 15.58 -6.54 -13.76
N THR A 276 15.09 -7.56 -13.09
CA THR A 276 15.78 -8.83 -12.90
C THR A 276 15.84 -9.67 -14.19
N ALA A 277 15.02 -9.37 -15.19
CA ALA A 277 15.02 -10.08 -16.48
C ALA A 277 16.40 -9.99 -17.20
N GLY A 278 17.01 -8.80 -17.23
CA GLY A 278 18.35 -8.63 -17.80
C GLY A 278 19.48 -9.26 -16.98
N ILE A 279 19.18 -9.68 -15.73
CA ILE A 279 20.12 -10.39 -14.86
C ILE A 279 20.01 -11.91 -15.06
N ARG A 280 18.81 -12.41 -15.43
CA ARG A 280 18.54 -13.85 -15.65
C ARG A 280 18.95 -14.34 -17.02
N GLU A 281 18.88 -13.50 -18.06
CA GLU A 281 19.26 -13.83 -19.42
C GLU A 281 20.75 -13.52 -19.65
N THR A 282 21.62 -14.41 -19.23
CA THR A 282 23.07 -14.37 -19.54
C THR A 282 23.37 -15.21 -20.75
N ASN A 283 22.94 -14.79 -21.94
CA ASN A 283 23.51 -15.26 -23.21
C ASN A 283 23.35 -14.18 -24.28
N ASP A 284 24.52 -13.66 -24.67
CA ASP A 284 24.89 -13.04 -25.94
C ASP A 284 24.34 -11.67 -26.38
N THR A 285 25.35 -10.80 -26.63
CA THR A 285 25.38 -9.78 -27.69
C THR A 285 24.31 -8.71 -27.65
N ILE A 286 24.60 -7.65 -26.95
CA ILE A 286 24.38 -6.25 -27.38
C ILE A 286 24.90 -5.35 -26.25
N GLU A 287 26.15 -5.00 -26.28
CA GLU A 287 26.84 -4.15 -25.26
C GLU A 287 26.26 -2.73 -25.12
N SER A 288 25.77 -2.16 -26.20
CA SER A 288 25.23 -0.79 -26.21
C SER A 288 23.83 -0.64 -25.60
N LEU A 289 22.95 -1.62 -25.78
CA LEU A 289 21.60 -1.65 -25.16
C LEU A 289 21.66 -1.95 -23.63
N GLY A 290 22.72 -2.63 -23.19
CA GLY A 290 22.94 -2.95 -21.78
C GLY A 290 23.26 -1.71 -20.91
N ILE A 291 23.97 -0.74 -21.47
CA ILE A 291 24.38 0.49 -20.73
C ILE A 291 23.17 1.40 -20.49
N GLU A 292 22.32 1.59 -21.49
CA GLU A 292 21.14 2.45 -21.40
C GLU A 292 20.10 1.90 -20.39
N ARG A 293 19.88 0.59 -20.42
CA ARG A 293 19.05 -0.11 -19.40
C ARG A 293 19.64 0.00 -18.00
N THR A 294 20.96 -0.10 -17.85
CA THR A 294 21.62 0.10 -16.54
C THR A 294 21.37 1.49 -16.00
N PHE A 295 21.37 2.52 -16.84
CA PHE A 295 21.08 3.89 -16.41
C PHE A 295 19.62 4.09 -16.01
N GLN A 296 18.67 3.53 -16.73
CA GLN A 296 17.25 3.55 -16.34
C GLN A 296 17.01 2.87 -14.98
N LYS A 297 17.72 1.76 -14.72
CA LYS A 297 17.69 1.09 -13.40
C LYS A 297 18.20 1.99 -12.28
N LEU A 298 19.31 2.69 -12.55
CA LEU A 298 19.88 3.59 -11.57
C LEU A 298 18.93 4.74 -11.23
N GLU A 299 18.19 5.29 -12.19
CA GLU A 299 17.24 6.37 -11.96
C GLU A 299 16.11 5.98 -11.00
N GLN A 300 15.63 4.75 -11.07
CA GLN A 300 14.51 4.24 -10.28
C GLN A 300 14.91 3.70 -8.91
N ALA A 301 16.21 3.44 -8.68
CA ALA A 301 16.69 2.82 -7.45
C ALA A 301 16.92 3.84 -6.34
N GLU A 302 16.63 3.46 -5.11
CA GLU A 302 17.06 4.15 -3.89
C GLU A 302 18.38 3.59 -3.37
N ILE A 303 18.58 2.26 -3.50
CA ILE A 303 19.82 1.58 -3.12
C ILE A 303 20.45 0.99 -4.37
N VAL A 304 21.76 1.17 -4.50
CA VAL A 304 22.55 0.64 -5.61
C VAL A 304 23.60 -0.32 -5.07
N LEU A 305 23.47 -1.59 -5.46
CA LEU A 305 24.49 -2.61 -5.23
C LEU A 305 25.42 -2.65 -6.45
N TRP A 306 26.59 -2.03 -6.36
CA TRP A 306 27.58 -2.15 -7.43
C TRP A 306 28.44 -3.37 -7.19
N MET A 307 28.14 -4.43 -7.96
CA MET A 307 28.87 -5.70 -7.92
C MET A 307 30.14 -5.63 -8.74
N ILE A 308 31.25 -5.93 -8.07
CA ILE A 308 32.60 -5.87 -8.62
C ILE A 308 33.24 -7.24 -8.37
N ASP A 309 33.95 -7.79 -9.38
CA ASP A 309 34.78 -8.95 -9.17
C ASP A 309 36.01 -8.56 -8.35
N ALA A 310 36.13 -9.11 -7.16
CA ALA A 310 37.19 -8.73 -6.25
C ALA A 310 38.61 -9.03 -6.79
N THR A 311 38.71 -9.96 -7.75
CA THR A 311 39.99 -10.32 -8.39
C THR A 311 40.47 -9.31 -9.44
N ASP A 312 39.58 -8.41 -9.91
CA ASP A 312 39.87 -7.37 -10.92
C ASP A 312 39.23 -6.03 -10.55
N ALA A 313 39.13 -5.75 -9.26
CA ALA A 313 38.35 -4.64 -8.73
C ALA A 313 38.79 -3.26 -9.23
N THR A 314 40.08 -2.99 -9.26
CA THR A 314 40.63 -1.68 -9.65
C THR A 314 40.36 -1.34 -11.10
N SER A 315 40.46 -2.33 -12.01
CA SER A 315 40.16 -2.17 -13.44
C SER A 315 38.66 -1.81 -13.64
N GLN A 316 37.78 -2.61 -13.04
CA GLN A 316 36.32 -2.41 -13.18
C GLN A 316 35.84 -1.09 -12.58
N MET A 317 36.36 -0.69 -11.44
CA MET A 317 36.01 0.62 -10.84
C MET A 317 36.46 1.78 -11.73
N ASN A 318 37.70 1.77 -12.24
CA ASN A 318 38.21 2.82 -13.10
C ASN A 318 37.43 2.96 -14.41
N GLN A 319 36.97 1.85 -14.97
CA GLN A 319 36.26 1.83 -16.24
C GLN A 319 34.85 2.40 -16.13
N LEU A 320 34.14 2.10 -15.04
CA LEU A 320 32.69 2.38 -14.90
C LEU A 320 32.39 3.59 -13.98
N SER A 321 33.31 4.01 -13.12
CA SER A 321 33.08 5.09 -12.14
C SER A 321 32.62 6.39 -12.79
N GLY A 322 33.28 6.81 -13.89
CA GLY A 322 32.94 8.05 -14.59
C GLY A 322 31.50 8.10 -15.15
N GLN A 323 30.89 6.94 -15.40
CA GLN A 323 29.53 6.84 -15.94
C GLN A 323 28.49 6.65 -14.83
N ILE A 324 28.82 5.95 -13.76
CA ILE A 324 27.91 5.59 -12.67
C ILE A 324 27.80 6.71 -11.64
N LEU A 325 28.93 7.29 -11.17
CA LEU A 325 28.96 8.26 -10.09
C LEU A 325 28.06 9.49 -10.29
N PRO A 326 27.99 10.10 -11.49
CA PRO A 326 27.10 11.24 -11.71
C PRO A 326 25.61 10.94 -11.52
N ARG A 327 25.23 9.67 -11.53
CA ARG A 327 23.84 9.20 -11.41
C ARG A 327 23.47 8.69 -10.02
N LEU A 328 24.42 8.72 -9.08
CA LEU A 328 24.23 8.25 -7.71
C LEU A 328 23.80 9.34 -6.75
N GLU A 329 23.56 10.56 -7.23
CA GLU A 329 23.14 11.68 -6.39
C GLU A 329 21.86 11.28 -5.60
N ARG A 330 21.92 11.43 -4.27
CA ARG A 330 20.86 11.06 -3.32
C ARG A 330 20.52 9.56 -3.22
N LYS A 331 21.41 8.67 -3.69
CA LYS A 331 21.22 7.21 -3.60
C LYS A 331 22.22 6.58 -2.65
N HIS A 332 21.79 5.49 -1.98
CA HIS A 332 22.72 4.72 -1.16
C HIS A 332 23.51 3.75 -2.02
N LEU A 333 24.82 3.98 -2.15
CA LEU A 333 25.74 3.09 -2.86
C LEU A 333 26.39 2.11 -1.90
N ILE A 334 26.33 0.82 -2.23
CA ILE A 334 27.10 -0.25 -1.57
C ILE A 334 27.99 -0.90 -2.63
N LEU A 335 29.31 -0.81 -2.46
CA LEU A 335 30.29 -1.51 -3.27
C LEU A 335 30.39 -2.96 -2.77
N VAL A 336 29.99 -3.91 -3.63
CA VAL A 336 29.96 -5.34 -3.28
C VAL A 336 31.06 -6.07 -4.03
N PHE A 337 32.17 -6.31 -3.36
CA PHE A 337 33.31 -7.08 -3.88
C PHE A 337 32.99 -8.57 -3.77
N ASN A 338 32.58 -9.17 -4.88
CA ASN A 338 32.21 -10.57 -4.95
C ASN A 338 33.43 -11.46 -5.27
N LYS A 339 33.28 -12.77 -5.08
CA LYS A 339 34.33 -13.79 -5.22
C LYS A 339 35.50 -13.61 -4.22
N ALA A 340 35.19 -13.07 -3.04
CA ALA A 340 36.17 -12.88 -1.97
C ALA A 340 36.87 -14.18 -1.53
N ASP A 341 36.25 -15.33 -1.79
CA ASP A 341 36.83 -16.65 -1.56
C ASP A 341 38.03 -16.98 -2.46
N LEU A 342 38.29 -16.19 -3.50
CA LEU A 342 39.44 -16.29 -4.39
C LEU A 342 40.56 -15.31 -4.03
N LEU A 343 40.32 -14.37 -3.08
CA LEU A 343 41.28 -13.36 -2.64
C LEU A 343 42.14 -13.87 -1.47
N GLY A 344 43.43 -13.54 -1.51
CA GLY A 344 44.30 -13.61 -0.32
C GLY A 344 44.08 -12.40 0.59
N THR A 345 44.33 -12.53 1.88
CA THR A 345 44.09 -11.47 2.89
C THR A 345 44.81 -10.15 2.61
N ALA A 346 46.00 -10.19 1.99
CA ALA A 346 46.76 -8.98 1.63
C ALA A 346 46.10 -8.15 0.49
N HIS A 347 45.32 -8.78 -0.39
CA HIS A 347 44.67 -8.11 -1.53
C HIS A 347 43.42 -7.30 -1.13
N SER A 348 42.77 -7.67 -0.03
CA SER A 348 41.55 -6.95 0.43
C SER A 348 41.85 -5.50 0.81
N ASP A 349 42.98 -5.24 1.45
CA ASP A 349 43.39 -3.87 1.86
C ASP A 349 43.76 -3.01 0.65
N GLU A 350 44.35 -3.59 -0.39
CA GLU A 350 44.65 -2.90 -1.65
C GLU A 350 43.37 -2.50 -2.38
N VAL A 351 42.37 -3.40 -2.45
CA VAL A 351 41.08 -3.13 -3.07
C VAL A 351 40.32 -2.03 -2.30
N LEU A 352 40.33 -2.05 -0.97
CA LEU A 352 39.71 -0.99 -0.16
C LEU A 352 40.40 0.37 -0.35
N SER A 353 41.72 0.39 -0.42
CA SER A 353 42.47 1.61 -0.68
C SER A 353 42.15 2.20 -2.05
N ALA A 354 42.07 1.35 -3.08
CA ALA A 354 41.67 1.77 -4.42
C ALA A 354 40.21 2.28 -4.44
N ALA A 355 39.28 1.60 -3.78
CA ALA A 355 37.91 2.02 -3.67
C ALA A 355 37.77 3.40 -3.00
N SER A 356 38.44 3.62 -1.87
CA SER A 356 38.42 4.89 -1.14
C SER A 356 39.05 6.04 -1.95
N SER A 357 39.98 5.75 -2.85
CA SER A 357 40.59 6.75 -3.74
C SER A 357 39.66 7.19 -4.87
N ILE A 358 38.79 6.28 -5.36
CA ILE A 358 37.86 6.53 -6.48
C ILE A 358 36.55 7.06 -5.95
N ILE A 359 36.05 6.52 -4.85
CA ILE A 359 34.75 6.84 -4.24
C ILE A 359 34.98 7.01 -2.73
N PRO A 360 35.33 8.21 -2.27
CA PRO A 360 35.49 8.50 -0.85
C PRO A 360 34.17 8.20 -0.10
N ASP A 361 34.29 7.63 1.08
CA ASP A 361 33.16 7.29 1.98
C ASP A 361 32.15 6.26 1.45
N ALA A 362 32.48 5.54 0.36
CA ALA A 362 31.61 4.46 -0.12
C ALA A 362 31.56 3.29 0.87
N GLU A 363 30.34 2.80 1.12
CA GLU A 363 30.15 1.60 1.92
C GLU A 363 30.61 0.37 1.15
N CYS A 364 31.57 -0.40 1.70
CA CYS A 364 32.19 -1.54 1.06
C CYS A 364 31.85 -2.84 1.79
N ILE A 365 31.73 -3.95 1.04
CA ILE A 365 31.57 -5.28 1.58
C ILE A 365 32.21 -6.33 0.67
N PHE A 366 32.93 -7.29 1.25
CA PHE A 366 33.42 -8.48 0.57
C PHE A 366 32.50 -9.66 0.81
N ILE A 367 32.04 -10.30 -0.29
CA ILE A 367 31.16 -11.45 -0.24
C ILE A 367 31.67 -12.58 -1.14
N SER A 368 31.21 -13.79 -0.89
CA SER A 368 31.16 -14.84 -1.89
C SER A 368 29.72 -15.30 -2.08
N ALA A 369 29.05 -14.78 -3.12
CA ALA A 369 27.67 -15.16 -3.42
C ALA A 369 27.55 -16.68 -3.66
N LYS A 370 28.54 -17.31 -4.31
CA LYS A 370 28.57 -18.74 -4.58
C LYS A 370 28.67 -19.59 -3.29
N LYS A 371 29.44 -19.13 -2.30
CA LYS A 371 29.64 -19.83 -1.01
C LYS A 371 28.72 -19.31 0.09
N ARG A 372 27.85 -18.34 -0.20
CA ARG A 372 26.99 -17.63 0.77
C ARG A 372 27.75 -17.02 1.94
N GLN A 373 28.95 -16.52 1.68
CA GLN A 373 29.81 -15.93 2.69
C GLN A 373 29.52 -14.43 2.78
N ASN A 374 29.31 -13.90 4.01
CA ASN A 374 28.96 -12.51 4.31
C ASN A 374 27.64 -12.00 3.65
N THR A 375 26.77 -12.88 3.20
CA THR A 375 25.45 -12.48 2.66
C THR A 375 24.56 -11.92 3.77
N ASP A 376 24.64 -12.42 4.97
CA ASP A 376 23.97 -11.90 6.17
C ASP A 376 24.41 -10.48 6.55
N VAL A 377 25.70 -10.18 6.36
CA VAL A 377 26.24 -8.82 6.56
C VAL A 377 25.72 -7.87 5.50
N LEU A 378 25.62 -8.30 4.23
CA LEU A 378 25.02 -7.52 3.15
C LEU A 378 23.55 -7.22 3.44
N GLN A 379 22.79 -8.19 3.95
CA GLN A 379 21.40 -7.99 4.35
C GLN A 379 21.26 -6.92 5.45
N LYS A 380 22.13 -6.94 6.46
CA LYS A 380 22.15 -5.89 7.49
C LYS A 380 22.47 -4.52 6.92
N LYS A 381 23.38 -4.44 5.94
CA LYS A 381 23.69 -3.20 5.24
C LYS A 381 22.50 -2.70 4.40
N LEU A 382 21.78 -3.58 3.71
CA LEU A 382 20.55 -3.23 3.01
C LEU A 382 19.48 -2.67 3.95
N ILE A 383 19.29 -3.29 5.13
CA ILE A 383 18.35 -2.78 6.15
C ILE A 383 18.77 -1.39 6.62
N ALA A 384 20.06 -1.17 6.89
CA ALA A 384 20.58 0.13 7.30
C ALA A 384 20.44 1.19 6.19
N ALA A 385 20.74 0.82 4.93
CA ALA A 385 20.63 1.71 3.77
C ALA A 385 19.18 2.11 3.46
N ALA A 386 18.21 1.24 3.75
CA ALA A 386 16.78 1.55 3.61
C ALA A 386 16.34 2.71 4.53
N ASN A 387 17.06 2.93 5.64
CA ASN A 387 16.87 4.05 6.59
C ASN A 387 15.40 4.34 6.91
N LEU A 388 14.58 3.29 7.02
CA LEU A 388 13.17 3.44 7.29
C LEU A 388 12.96 3.75 8.77
N PRO A 389 12.17 4.79 9.10
CA PRO A 389 11.86 5.11 10.48
C PRO A 389 11.05 3.99 11.13
N THR A 390 11.17 3.87 12.44
CA THR A 390 10.30 2.96 13.21
C THR A 390 8.88 3.51 13.23
N ILE A 391 7.97 2.87 12.49
CA ILE A 391 6.58 3.28 12.40
C ILE A 391 5.83 2.86 13.66
N THR A 392 5.18 3.82 14.30
CA THR A 392 4.23 3.60 15.39
C THR A 392 2.80 3.49 14.85
N GLN A 393 1.87 2.96 15.66
CA GLN A 393 0.46 2.82 15.25
C GLN A 393 -0.28 4.15 15.08
N ASN A 394 0.33 5.27 15.46
CA ASN A 394 -0.29 6.60 15.43
C ASN A 394 0.31 7.51 14.35
N ASP A 395 1.31 7.06 13.59
CA ASP A 395 1.94 7.88 12.57
C ASP A 395 1.05 7.96 11.33
N GLY A 396 0.65 9.18 10.96
CA GLY A 396 -0.02 9.48 9.70
C GLY A 396 0.97 9.41 8.54
N ILE A 397 1.15 8.23 7.95
CA ILE A 397 2.05 8.02 6.81
C ILE A 397 1.23 7.82 5.54
N VAL A 398 1.54 8.59 4.51
CA VAL A 398 0.89 8.52 3.20
C VAL A 398 1.52 7.40 2.38
N THR A 399 0.69 6.51 1.81
CA THR A 399 1.15 5.37 1.00
C THR A 399 0.53 5.32 -0.38
N ASN A 400 -0.55 6.07 -0.59
CA ASN A 400 -1.31 6.07 -1.83
C ASN A 400 -0.93 7.29 -2.66
N ALA A 401 -0.65 7.10 -3.96
CA ALA A 401 -0.32 8.17 -4.89
C ALA A 401 -1.46 9.20 -5.01
N ARG A 402 -2.73 8.76 -4.97
CA ARG A 402 -3.90 9.65 -4.96
C ARG A 402 -3.88 10.60 -3.76
N HIS A 403 -3.58 10.08 -2.57
CA HIS A 403 -3.48 10.90 -1.36
C HIS A 403 -2.31 11.88 -1.45
N TYR A 404 -1.17 11.43 -1.98
CA TYR A 404 0.00 12.29 -2.20
C TYR A 404 -0.31 13.44 -3.16
N GLU A 405 -0.98 13.18 -4.28
CA GLU A 405 -1.40 14.18 -5.26
C GLU A 405 -2.35 15.21 -4.62
N ALA A 406 -3.40 14.74 -3.94
CA ALA A 406 -4.35 15.61 -3.25
C ALA A 406 -3.67 16.47 -2.17
N LEU A 407 -2.76 15.89 -1.37
CA LEU A 407 -1.99 16.64 -0.37
C LEU A 407 -1.03 17.64 -1.00
N THR A 408 -0.47 17.35 -2.16
CA THR A 408 0.41 18.28 -2.89
C THR A 408 -0.38 19.50 -3.35
N HIS A 409 -1.57 19.31 -3.93
CA HIS A 409 -2.45 20.41 -4.29
C HIS A 409 -2.94 21.20 -3.06
N ALA A 410 -3.25 20.51 -1.96
CA ALA A 410 -3.58 21.18 -0.71
C ALA A 410 -2.40 22.04 -0.18
N LEU A 411 -1.17 21.55 -0.32
CA LEU A 411 0.04 22.27 0.06
C LEU A 411 0.24 23.53 -0.80
N GLU A 412 0.00 23.44 -2.09
CA GLU A 412 0.04 24.59 -3.00
C GLU A 412 -1.03 25.63 -2.64
N ALA A 413 -2.25 25.18 -2.33
CA ALA A 413 -3.35 26.06 -1.94
C ALA A 413 -3.05 26.81 -0.63
N ILE A 414 -2.59 26.10 0.42
CA ILE A 414 -2.23 26.76 1.70
C ILE A 414 -1.04 27.69 1.57
N GLY A 415 -0.08 27.40 0.67
CA GLY A 415 1.00 28.31 0.33
C GLY A 415 0.50 29.63 -0.30
N ARG A 416 -0.54 29.58 -1.14
CA ARG A 416 -1.19 30.80 -1.66
C ARG A 416 -1.92 31.56 -0.56
N VAL A 417 -2.57 30.86 0.38
CA VAL A 417 -3.17 31.49 1.58
C VAL A 417 -2.14 32.28 2.35
N GLN A 418 -0.97 31.71 2.65
CA GLN A 418 0.13 32.40 3.36
C GLN A 418 0.61 33.65 2.60
N GLN A 419 0.82 33.50 1.27
CA GLN A 419 1.21 34.64 0.43
C GLN A 419 0.13 35.73 0.39
N GLY A 420 -1.15 35.34 0.31
CA GLY A 420 -2.30 36.24 0.36
C GLY A 420 -2.35 37.05 1.65
N LEU A 421 -2.16 36.39 2.80
CA LEU A 421 -2.11 37.04 4.11
C LEU A 421 -0.90 37.99 4.22
N ALA A 422 0.28 37.55 3.78
CA ALA A 422 1.50 38.37 3.81
C ALA A 422 1.41 39.63 2.92
N ASN A 423 0.73 39.53 1.77
CA ASN A 423 0.53 40.62 0.84
C ASN A 423 -0.74 41.44 1.10
N ASN A 424 -1.43 41.21 2.21
CA ASN A 424 -2.68 41.89 2.55
C ASN A 424 -3.75 41.83 1.45
N LEU A 425 -3.87 40.67 0.78
CA LEU A 425 -4.94 40.45 -0.18
C LEU A 425 -6.32 40.48 0.50
N SER A 426 -7.36 40.80 -0.28
CA SER A 426 -8.74 40.73 0.18
C SER A 426 -9.11 39.32 0.68
N GLY A 427 -9.90 39.26 1.75
CA GLY A 427 -10.35 38.01 2.36
C GLY A 427 -11.03 37.04 1.39
N ASP A 428 -11.72 37.55 0.35
CA ASP A 428 -12.35 36.74 -0.70
C ASP A 428 -11.37 35.80 -1.41
N PHE A 429 -10.19 36.31 -1.78
CA PHE A 429 -9.16 35.51 -2.45
C PHE A 429 -8.58 34.47 -1.49
N VAL A 430 -8.31 34.88 -0.25
CA VAL A 430 -7.81 33.97 0.78
C VAL A 430 -8.82 32.86 1.08
N ALA A 431 -10.12 33.21 1.21
CA ALA A 431 -11.21 32.25 1.41
C ALA A 431 -11.33 31.25 0.25
N GLN A 432 -11.10 31.69 -0.99
CA GLN A 432 -11.13 30.80 -2.15
C GLN A 432 -10.01 29.76 -2.09
N ASP A 433 -8.77 30.16 -1.77
CA ASP A 433 -7.65 29.25 -1.65
C ASP A 433 -7.83 28.26 -0.46
N ILE A 434 -8.44 28.71 0.65
CA ILE A 434 -8.78 27.82 1.77
C ILE A 434 -9.82 26.78 1.34
N ARG A 435 -10.88 27.18 0.60
CA ARG A 435 -11.89 26.24 0.09
C ARG A 435 -11.28 25.20 -0.86
N GLU A 436 -10.32 25.60 -1.69
CA GLU A 436 -9.57 24.68 -2.54
C GLU A 436 -8.75 23.68 -1.70
N CYS A 437 -8.07 24.14 -0.65
CA CYS A 437 -7.37 23.26 0.28
C CYS A 437 -8.32 22.25 0.95
N ILE A 438 -9.50 22.71 1.44
CA ILE A 438 -10.53 21.82 2.02
C ILE A 438 -11.03 20.81 1.00
N PHE A 439 -11.23 21.21 -0.25
CA PHE A 439 -11.67 20.30 -1.33
C PHE A 439 -10.70 19.14 -1.52
N HIS A 440 -9.39 19.42 -1.63
CA HIS A 440 -8.38 18.38 -1.80
C HIS A 440 -8.24 17.45 -0.60
N LEU A 441 -8.37 17.96 0.62
CA LEU A 441 -8.38 17.12 1.81
C LEU A 441 -9.64 16.25 1.91
N SER A 442 -10.80 16.80 1.52
CA SER A 442 -12.09 16.09 1.50
C SER A 442 -12.14 14.98 0.44
N ASP A 443 -11.44 15.16 -0.69
CA ASP A 443 -11.30 14.13 -1.72
C ASP A 443 -10.60 12.88 -1.20
N ILE A 444 -9.59 13.02 -0.34
CA ILE A 444 -8.90 11.88 0.28
C ILE A 444 -9.87 11.04 1.13
N ALA A 445 -10.71 11.69 1.93
CA ALA A 445 -11.68 11.01 2.78
C ALA A 445 -12.90 10.46 2.01
N GLY A 446 -13.10 10.90 0.77
CA GLY A 446 -14.22 10.49 -0.08
C GLY A 446 -15.50 11.29 0.12
N GLU A 447 -15.41 12.48 0.71
CA GLU A 447 -16.59 13.34 0.90
C GLU A 447 -17.02 14.05 -0.38
N VAL A 448 -16.11 14.21 -1.34
CA VAL A 448 -16.31 14.87 -2.62
C VAL A 448 -15.90 13.94 -3.77
N THR A 449 -16.45 12.74 -3.80
CA THR A 449 -16.14 11.77 -4.86
C THR A 449 -17.32 11.58 -5.82
N ASN A 450 -17.01 11.28 -7.07
CA ASN A 450 -18.02 10.86 -8.05
C ASN A 450 -17.96 9.33 -8.26
N ASP A 451 -19.02 8.77 -8.84
CA ASP A 451 -19.15 7.32 -9.08
C ASP A 451 -17.99 6.73 -9.91
N MET A 452 -17.40 7.51 -10.85
CA MET A 452 -16.30 7.05 -11.68
C MET A 452 -15.01 6.86 -10.87
N VAL A 453 -14.72 7.77 -9.93
CA VAL A 453 -13.55 7.66 -9.02
C VAL A 453 -13.72 6.46 -8.10
N LEU A 454 -14.90 6.28 -7.50
CA LEU A 454 -15.20 5.12 -6.66
C LEU A 454 -15.06 3.82 -7.45
N GLN A 455 -15.61 3.76 -8.66
CA GLN A 455 -15.50 2.59 -9.52
C GLN A 455 -14.05 2.25 -9.84
N ASN A 456 -13.22 3.24 -10.15
CA ASN A 456 -11.80 3.03 -10.44
C ASN A 456 -11.03 2.51 -9.22
N ILE A 457 -11.31 3.02 -8.03
CA ILE A 457 -10.67 2.56 -6.78
C ILE A 457 -11.04 1.10 -6.50
N PHE A 458 -12.34 0.78 -6.53
CA PHE A 458 -12.82 -0.56 -6.11
C PHE A 458 -12.63 -1.67 -7.15
N GLN A 459 -12.45 -1.34 -8.45
CA GLN A 459 -12.21 -2.36 -9.49
C GLN A 459 -10.95 -3.21 -9.27
N HIS A 460 -9.98 -2.70 -8.51
CA HIS A 460 -8.73 -3.40 -8.18
C HIS A 460 -8.81 -4.25 -6.91
N PHE A 461 -9.95 -4.27 -6.24
CA PHE A 461 -10.17 -5.06 -5.04
C PHE A 461 -10.52 -6.51 -5.37
N CYS A 462 -10.34 -7.41 -4.40
CA CYS A 462 -10.77 -8.80 -4.53
C CYS A 462 -12.29 -8.91 -4.51
N ILE A 463 -12.85 -9.84 -5.32
CA ILE A 463 -14.28 -10.22 -5.25
C ILE A 463 -14.50 -10.90 -3.90
N GLY A 464 -15.60 -10.54 -3.22
CA GLY A 464 -15.94 -11.06 -1.90
C GLY A 464 -15.49 -10.19 -0.73
N LYS A 465 -14.88 -9.03 -1.05
CA LYS A 465 -14.50 -8.00 -0.06
C LYS A 465 -14.90 -6.60 -0.45
#